data_f8c715c86df93a372eba96a5f24af0c5
#
_entry.id   f8c715c86df93a372eba96a5f24af0c5
#
_cell.length_a   1.000
_cell.length_b   1.000
_cell.length_c   1.000
_cell.angle_alpha   90.00
_cell.angle_beta   90.00
_cell.angle_gamma   90.00
#
_symmetry.space_group_name_H-M   'P 1'
#
loop_
_entity.id
_entity.type
_entity.pdbx_description
1 polymer ?
#
loop_
_entity_poly.entity_id
_entity_poly.type
_entity_poly.pdbx_seq_one_letter_code
_entity_poly.pdbx_strand_id
1 'polypeptide(L)'
;MDRSRILKKIKAKGIPSRGKTLKVLKSLGEGGNGAALLCKTEDGKEVVVKVYLPPDKRDLDNRALARFENEVKLTSKIKHPNVVRALDSGKLILGAYSLPFYVMPRAAKTLRDFTNSHHDDPLKIETRMRLFIRAALGVAFLHSNGVIHRDLKPENILIGKNGSPWVADLGIAHVNPDFVSVGLKTIASERLLNRDYYAPEQRFGNATEVDTRADIYALGYILYELLTGSPPVRSSSPALSKTNESFAPLDPIFARMTAHEKKDRYEALEDTVEDLSLAFGWVLATIKGARPAESADVPTMTALLKSSNEAHRQRGILLASQLREEALPVLHELTGNARRDVRNGAVSALGEITSPGSLPFLIGCLYGGGNPKASTFRPAADSAAATIGRYPLELRLQACADIAQPIRPIQLQQILKDTPKDAAYGAVRSVMDRGMLLLDWGETALALLASIDEERAWPDVAKGMNDGSLNSFRARELAPVLSVEHQTEFLTFWIDSLKDAWYFDYAFRSILDSRGDSKVKLELLRRFKNKVVHFSGKFNFDKRADLLTNIKKAELREGSSML
;
A
#
# COMPACT_ATOMS: atom_id res chain seq x y z
N MET A 1 19.13 34.94 25.26
CA MET A 1 18.05 35.98 25.54
C MET A 1 16.77 35.18 25.65
N ASP A 2 15.98 35.40 26.67
CA ASP A 2 14.69 34.75 26.93
C ASP A 2 13.70 35.05 25.79
N ARG A 3 12.90 34.04 25.38
CA ARG A 3 11.87 34.14 24.31
C ARG A 3 10.93 35.35 24.54
N SER A 4 10.55 35.59 25.76
CA SER A 4 9.67 36.74 26.13
C SER A 4 10.30 38.08 25.77
N ARG A 5 11.62 38.25 25.97
CA ARG A 5 12.37 39.46 25.58
C ARG A 5 12.48 39.62 24.07
N ILE A 6 12.65 38.51 23.35
CA ILE A 6 12.66 38.52 21.88
C ILE A 6 11.29 38.99 21.36
N LEU A 7 10.19 38.41 21.87
CA LEU A 7 8.83 38.80 21.49
C LEU A 7 8.51 40.27 21.79
N LYS A 8 8.96 40.78 22.95
CA LYS A 8 8.83 42.21 23.28
C LYS A 8 9.54 43.08 22.23
N LYS A 9 10.75 42.74 21.83
CA LYS A 9 11.50 43.46 20.77
C LYS A 9 10.82 43.36 19.41
N ILE A 10 10.28 42.19 19.03
CA ILE A 10 9.52 42.02 17.80
C ILE A 10 8.28 42.91 17.82
N LYS A 11 7.54 42.95 18.91
CA LYS A 11 6.35 43.82 19.05
C LYS A 11 6.68 45.31 18.91
N ALA A 12 7.80 45.74 19.49
CA ALA A 12 8.24 47.13 19.42
C ALA A 12 8.75 47.53 18.02
N LYS A 13 9.49 46.67 17.37
CA LYS A 13 10.14 46.98 16.07
C LYS A 13 9.20 46.74 14.88
N GLY A 14 8.22 45.84 15.03
CA GLY A 14 7.46 45.29 13.90
C GLY A 14 8.28 44.27 13.07
N ILE A 15 7.69 43.76 12.00
CA ILE A 15 8.29 42.75 11.12
C ILE A 15 8.36 43.31 9.71
N PRO A 16 9.57 43.34 9.09
CA PRO A 16 9.72 43.83 7.71
C PRO A 16 9.09 42.85 6.72
N SER A 17 8.31 43.35 5.79
CA SER A 17 7.68 42.56 4.73
C SER A 17 7.47 43.46 3.49
N ARG A 18 8.02 43.03 2.36
CA ARG A 18 7.89 43.72 1.05
C ARG A 18 8.16 45.25 1.09
N GLY A 19 9.23 45.62 1.80
CA GLY A 19 9.62 47.04 1.95
C GLY A 19 8.76 47.86 2.93
N LYS A 20 7.82 47.23 3.61
CA LYS A 20 6.93 47.81 4.63
C LYS A 20 7.11 47.12 5.97
N THR A 21 6.54 47.71 7.03
CA THR A 21 6.60 47.11 8.39
C THR A 21 5.22 46.65 8.83
N LEU A 22 5.11 45.36 9.16
CA LEU A 22 3.91 44.79 9.76
C LEU A 22 3.85 45.13 11.24
N LYS A 23 2.75 45.75 11.69
CA LYS A 23 2.50 46.03 13.09
C LYS A 23 2.00 44.77 13.81
N VAL A 24 2.72 44.32 14.83
CA VAL A 24 2.29 43.17 15.64
C VAL A 24 1.16 43.59 16.57
N LEU A 25 0.02 42.91 16.51
CA LEU A 25 -1.14 43.15 17.35
C LEU A 25 -1.11 42.27 18.60
N LYS A 26 -0.99 40.96 18.44
CA LYS A 26 -0.93 39.99 19.53
C LYS A 26 -0.24 38.68 19.12
N SER A 27 0.20 37.91 20.11
CA SER A 27 0.57 36.51 19.93
C SER A 27 -0.70 35.65 19.80
N LEU A 28 -0.73 34.72 18.82
CA LEU A 28 -1.80 33.75 18.64
C LEU A 28 -1.46 32.41 19.28
N GLY A 29 -0.17 32.12 19.44
CA GLY A 29 0.34 30.91 20.06
C GLY A 29 1.86 30.84 19.98
N GLU A 30 2.44 30.10 20.89
CA GLU A 30 3.87 29.81 20.95
C GLU A 30 4.06 28.30 20.98
N GLY A 31 4.97 27.78 20.18
CA GLY A 31 5.30 26.38 20.07
C GLY A 31 6.79 26.12 20.24
N GLY A 32 7.21 24.85 20.13
CA GLY A 32 8.60 24.44 20.29
C GLY A 32 9.59 25.23 19.42
N ASN A 33 9.20 25.53 18.17
CA ASN A 33 10.09 26.12 17.17
C ASN A 33 9.78 27.58 16.81
N GLY A 34 8.79 28.24 17.45
CA GLY A 34 8.47 29.63 17.11
C GLY A 34 7.17 30.14 17.68
N ALA A 35 6.76 31.32 17.22
CA ALA A 35 5.51 31.96 17.57
C ALA A 35 4.72 32.37 16.33
N ALA A 36 3.39 32.24 16.43
CA ALA A 36 2.44 32.80 15.48
C ALA A 36 1.93 34.16 15.99
N LEU A 37 2.17 35.21 15.21
CA LEU A 37 1.84 36.59 15.58
C LEU A 37 0.77 37.15 14.63
N LEU A 38 -0.34 37.65 15.19
CA LEU A 38 -1.28 38.43 14.42
C LEU A 38 -0.68 39.80 14.12
N CYS A 39 -0.60 40.13 12.87
CA CYS A 39 -0.05 41.41 12.42
C CYS A 39 -1.04 42.15 11.51
N LYS A 40 -0.85 43.46 11.43
CA LYS A 40 -1.63 44.34 10.56
C LYS A 40 -0.70 45.01 9.55
N THR A 41 -1.09 44.99 8.29
CA THR A 41 -0.42 45.72 7.20
C THR A 41 -0.78 47.21 7.28
N GLU A 42 -0.06 48.08 6.54
CA GLU A 42 -0.36 49.51 6.47
C GLU A 42 -1.75 49.80 5.88
N ASP A 43 -2.19 48.98 4.90
CA ASP A 43 -3.53 49.08 4.30
C ASP A 43 -4.63 48.46 5.18
N GLY A 44 -4.31 48.11 6.42
CA GLY A 44 -5.27 47.67 7.41
C GLY A 44 -5.61 46.15 7.38
N LYS A 45 -5.05 45.39 6.46
CA LYS A 45 -5.29 43.93 6.38
C LYS A 45 -4.59 43.17 7.49
N GLU A 46 -5.26 42.14 8.00
CA GLU A 46 -4.69 41.25 8.99
C GLU A 46 -4.03 40.05 8.34
N VAL A 47 -2.81 39.76 8.76
CA VAL A 47 -2.00 38.61 8.36
C VAL A 47 -1.43 37.93 9.60
N VAL A 48 -0.98 36.70 9.44
CA VAL A 48 -0.26 35.98 10.50
C VAL A 48 1.20 35.83 10.08
N VAL A 49 2.10 36.13 11.01
CA VAL A 49 3.53 35.90 10.84
C VAL A 49 3.96 34.78 11.77
N LYS A 50 4.46 33.70 11.18
CA LYS A 50 5.15 32.65 11.94
C LYS A 50 6.63 32.98 11.96
N VAL A 51 7.21 33.18 13.14
CA VAL A 51 8.60 33.57 13.34
C VAL A 51 9.30 32.53 14.21
N TYR A 52 10.51 32.15 13.81
CA TYR A 52 11.35 31.28 14.60
C TYR A 52 11.75 31.95 15.93
N LEU A 53 11.63 31.21 17.02
CA LEU A 53 12.16 31.59 18.31
C LEU A 53 13.15 30.53 18.80
N PRO A 54 14.41 30.89 19.09
CA PRO A 54 15.38 29.94 19.60
C PRO A 54 14.93 29.35 20.94
N PRO A 55 15.25 28.09 21.25
CA PRO A 55 14.97 27.49 22.56
C PRO A 55 15.72 28.21 23.69
N ASP A 56 15.16 28.19 24.90
CA ASP A 56 15.73 28.90 26.06
C ASP A 56 17.04 28.29 26.59
N LYS A 57 17.27 27.02 26.35
CA LYS A 57 18.51 26.32 26.74
C LYS A 57 19.57 26.43 25.65
N ARG A 58 20.83 26.66 26.09
CA ARG A 58 22.00 26.85 25.22
C ARG A 58 22.43 25.64 24.38
N ASP A 59 21.85 24.48 24.57
CA ASP A 59 21.99 23.36 23.66
C ASP A 59 21.20 23.66 22.37
N LEU A 60 21.81 24.53 21.60
CA LEU A 60 21.36 24.94 20.28
C LEU A 60 21.29 23.73 19.38
N ASP A 61 20.14 23.12 19.34
CA ASP A 61 19.82 22.19 18.29
C ASP A 61 19.63 23.00 17.00
N ASN A 62 20.72 23.11 16.22
CA ASN A 62 20.71 23.68 14.86
C ASN A 62 19.60 23.07 13.99
N ARG A 63 19.03 21.92 14.43
CA ARG A 63 17.93 21.19 13.80
C ARG A 63 16.60 21.95 13.89
N ALA A 64 16.31 22.63 15.00
CA ALA A 64 15.06 23.39 15.14
C ALA A 64 15.02 24.57 14.14
N LEU A 65 16.15 25.28 14.00
CA LEU A 65 16.31 26.32 13.00
C LEU A 65 16.20 25.77 11.58
N ALA A 66 16.92 24.68 11.29
CA ALA A 66 16.90 24.05 9.97
C ALA A 66 15.50 23.55 9.58
N ARG A 67 14.74 22.98 10.53
CA ARG A 67 13.33 22.59 10.33
C ARG A 67 12.45 23.80 9.97
N PHE A 68 12.63 24.90 10.71
CA PHE A 68 11.87 26.11 10.42
C PHE A 68 12.24 26.73 9.07
N GLU A 69 13.52 26.76 8.72
CA GLU A 69 13.96 27.22 7.40
C GLU A 69 13.43 26.33 6.26
N ASN A 70 13.33 25.01 6.49
CA ASN A 70 12.71 24.09 5.55
C ASN A 70 11.18 24.38 5.42
N GLU A 71 10.50 24.59 6.52
CA GLU A 71 9.07 25.00 6.52
C GLU A 71 8.88 26.29 5.70
N VAL A 72 9.72 27.31 5.89
CA VAL A 72 9.69 28.55 5.11
C VAL A 72 9.86 28.26 3.63
N LYS A 73 10.84 27.42 3.25
CA LYS A 73 11.09 27.06 1.85
C LYS A 73 9.89 26.34 1.22
N LEU A 74 9.34 25.35 1.91
CA LEU A 74 8.20 24.57 1.43
C LEU A 74 6.97 25.44 1.26
N THR A 75 6.60 26.19 2.30
CA THR A 75 5.43 27.06 2.31
C THR A 75 5.52 28.17 1.25
N SER A 76 6.74 28.61 0.90
CA SER A 76 6.97 29.61 -0.16
C SER A 76 6.87 29.03 -1.58
N LYS A 77 7.24 27.76 -1.77
CA LYS A 77 7.25 27.11 -3.10
C LYS A 77 5.90 26.49 -3.45
N ILE A 78 5.23 25.89 -2.47
CA ILE A 78 3.98 25.15 -2.68
C ILE A 78 2.83 26.11 -2.94
N LYS A 79 2.08 25.86 -4.04
CA LYS A 79 0.90 26.63 -4.43
C LYS A 79 -0.27 25.70 -4.68
N HIS A 80 -1.12 25.54 -3.68
CA HIS A 80 -2.36 24.77 -3.78
C HIS A 80 -3.48 25.44 -2.97
N PRO A 81 -4.75 25.44 -3.42
CA PRO A 81 -5.84 26.13 -2.73
C PRO A 81 -6.12 25.62 -1.30
N ASN A 82 -5.72 24.38 -1.02
CA ASN A 82 -5.92 23.73 0.30
C ASN A 82 -4.61 23.50 1.07
N VAL A 83 -3.53 24.17 0.72
CA VAL A 83 -2.28 24.21 1.49
C VAL A 83 -1.98 25.67 1.82
N VAL A 84 -1.55 25.92 3.05
CA VAL A 84 -1.13 27.27 3.45
C VAL A 84 0.04 27.72 2.58
N ARG A 85 -0.04 28.96 2.06
CA ARG A 85 1.04 29.54 1.27
C ARG A 85 1.66 30.72 2.00
N ALA A 86 2.96 30.91 1.86
CA ALA A 86 3.60 32.13 2.26
C ALA A 86 3.22 33.28 1.31
N LEU A 87 2.76 34.39 1.86
CA LEU A 87 2.56 35.66 1.16
C LEU A 87 3.89 36.38 0.99
N ASP A 88 4.78 36.20 1.99
CA ASP A 88 6.13 36.74 2.05
C ASP A 88 6.97 35.94 3.04
N SER A 89 8.30 36.01 2.93
CA SER A 89 9.21 35.38 3.88
C SER A 89 10.52 36.16 3.97
N GLY A 90 11.22 36.04 5.09
CA GLY A 90 12.48 36.75 5.29
C GLY A 90 13.17 36.39 6.60
N LYS A 91 14.16 37.21 6.97
CA LYS A 91 14.88 37.11 8.24
C LYS A 91 14.75 38.44 9.00
N LEU A 92 14.30 38.36 10.24
CA LEU A 92 14.23 39.48 11.16
C LEU A 92 15.52 39.59 11.95
N ILE A 93 16.23 40.69 11.81
CA ILE A 93 17.48 40.94 12.53
C ILE A 93 17.19 41.69 13.83
N LEU A 94 17.56 41.05 14.96
CA LEU A 94 17.41 41.60 16.31
C LEU A 94 18.74 41.47 17.09
N GLY A 95 19.63 42.45 16.94
CA GLY A 95 21.00 42.36 17.47
C GLY A 95 21.76 41.22 16.79
N ALA A 96 22.27 40.28 17.56
CA ALA A 96 23.00 39.12 17.05
C ALA A 96 22.07 37.99 16.51
N TYR A 97 20.75 38.13 16.62
CA TYR A 97 19.79 37.10 16.19
C TYR A 97 19.28 37.38 14.78
N SER A 98 19.35 36.35 13.93
CA SER A 98 18.75 36.31 12.60
C SER A 98 17.59 35.30 12.62
N LEU A 99 16.36 35.78 12.77
CA LEU A 99 15.16 34.97 12.98
C LEU A 99 14.41 34.82 11.67
N PRO A 100 14.39 33.65 11.04
CA PRO A 100 13.57 33.42 9.86
C PRO A 100 12.07 33.53 10.21
N PHE A 101 11.29 34.04 9.26
CA PHE A 101 9.85 34.17 9.35
C PHE A 101 9.18 33.97 8.00
N TYR A 102 7.89 33.68 8.03
CA TYR A 102 7.04 33.80 6.85
C TYR A 102 5.68 34.41 7.24
N VAL A 103 5.08 35.08 6.25
CA VAL A 103 3.77 35.74 6.36
C VAL A 103 2.74 34.87 5.68
N MET A 104 1.63 34.60 6.31
CA MET A 104 0.53 33.82 5.74
C MET A 104 -0.82 34.51 5.93
N PRO A 105 -1.87 34.15 5.15
CA PRO A 105 -3.21 34.66 5.33
C PRO A 105 -3.71 34.34 6.75
N ARG A 106 -4.51 35.27 7.34
CA ARG A 106 -5.19 34.99 8.61
C ARG A 106 -6.32 34.00 8.38
N ALA A 107 -6.26 32.85 9.04
CA ALA A 107 -7.38 31.92 9.17
C ALA A 107 -8.45 32.48 10.12
N ALA A 108 -9.69 32.04 9.96
CA ALA A 108 -10.79 32.37 10.88
C ALA A 108 -10.69 31.51 12.14
N LYS A 109 -10.36 30.23 12.00
CA LYS A 109 -10.25 29.23 13.07
C LYS A 109 -9.45 28.01 12.59
N THR A 110 -9.14 27.10 13.51
CA THR A 110 -8.60 25.77 13.19
C THR A 110 -9.74 24.77 12.97
N LEU A 111 -9.43 23.58 12.43
CA LEU A 111 -10.39 22.49 12.38
C LEU A 111 -10.76 22.01 13.79
N ARG A 112 -9.82 22.09 14.74
CA ARG A 112 -10.07 21.83 16.18
C ARG A 112 -11.17 22.73 16.73
N ASP A 113 -11.06 24.05 16.51
CA ASP A 113 -12.06 25.02 16.95
C ASP A 113 -13.42 24.77 16.28
N PHE A 114 -13.39 24.36 15.01
CA PHE A 114 -14.61 24.02 14.27
C PHE A 114 -15.28 22.77 14.86
N THR A 115 -14.53 21.70 15.14
CA THR A 115 -15.06 20.46 15.71
C THR A 115 -15.69 20.72 17.08
N ASN A 116 -15.00 21.45 17.95
CA ASN A 116 -15.49 21.76 19.31
C ASN A 116 -16.78 22.60 19.34
N SER A 117 -17.07 23.35 18.29
CA SER A 117 -18.21 24.30 18.29
C SER A 117 -19.49 23.76 17.65
N HIS A 118 -19.54 22.50 17.15
CA HIS A 118 -20.62 22.09 16.24
C HIS A 118 -20.99 20.60 16.33
N HIS A 119 -21.23 20.05 17.52
CA HIS A 119 -21.44 18.60 17.68
C HIS A 119 -22.78 18.07 17.14
N ASP A 120 -23.88 18.80 17.23
CA ASP A 120 -25.23 18.21 17.18
C ASP A 120 -26.09 18.55 15.95
N ASP A 121 -25.52 19.16 14.90
CA ASP A 121 -26.32 19.58 13.74
C ASP A 121 -26.08 18.71 12.50
N PRO A 122 -27.06 17.88 12.07
CA PRO A 122 -26.97 17.03 10.89
C PRO A 122 -26.67 17.80 9.58
N LEU A 123 -27.18 19.04 9.43
CA LEU A 123 -26.91 19.89 8.27
C LEU A 123 -25.43 20.27 8.15
N LYS A 124 -24.67 20.15 9.23
CA LYS A 124 -23.23 20.43 9.24
C LYS A 124 -22.37 19.27 8.81
N ILE A 125 -22.93 18.05 8.70
CA ILE A 125 -22.19 16.88 8.22
C ILE A 125 -21.66 17.14 6.79
N GLU A 126 -22.49 17.67 5.89
CA GLU A 126 -22.03 18.03 4.55
C GLU A 126 -20.87 19.02 4.58
N THR A 127 -20.93 20.02 5.42
CA THR A 127 -19.85 21.01 5.59
C THR A 127 -18.57 20.34 6.12
N ARG A 128 -18.68 19.45 7.13
CA ARG A 128 -17.56 18.70 7.70
C ARG A 128 -16.89 17.83 6.65
N MET A 129 -17.69 17.09 5.88
CA MET A 129 -17.21 16.20 4.83
C MET A 129 -16.52 16.98 3.69
N ARG A 130 -17.09 18.12 3.26
CA ARG A 130 -16.48 19.01 2.27
C ARG A 130 -15.15 19.59 2.75
N LEU A 131 -15.08 20.00 4.03
CA LEU A 131 -13.84 20.47 4.65
C LEU A 131 -12.78 19.38 4.65
N PHE A 132 -13.18 18.16 5.06
CA PHE A 132 -12.27 17.02 5.12
C PHE A 132 -11.70 16.66 3.73
N ILE A 133 -12.56 16.48 2.74
CA ILE A 133 -12.13 16.15 1.37
C ILE A 133 -11.17 17.19 0.82
N ARG A 134 -11.47 18.48 1.00
CA ARG A 134 -10.59 19.55 0.52
C ARG A 134 -9.25 19.59 1.27
N ALA A 135 -9.23 19.31 2.57
CA ALA A 135 -7.98 19.16 3.31
C ALA A 135 -7.18 17.94 2.82
N ALA A 136 -7.83 16.80 2.61
CA ALA A 136 -7.20 15.60 2.07
C ALA A 136 -6.61 15.83 0.67
N LEU A 137 -7.30 16.58 -0.22
CA LEU A 137 -6.75 17.00 -1.52
C LEU A 137 -5.50 17.88 -1.36
N GLY A 138 -5.43 18.72 -0.32
CA GLY A 138 -4.22 19.47 0.02
C GLY A 138 -3.06 18.55 0.40
N VAL A 139 -3.31 17.50 1.18
CA VAL A 139 -2.29 16.49 1.55
C VAL A 139 -1.90 15.64 0.35
N ALA A 140 -2.84 15.21 -0.49
CA ALA A 140 -2.55 14.47 -1.72
C ALA A 140 -1.62 15.28 -2.64
N PHE A 141 -1.85 16.58 -2.77
CA PHE A 141 -0.95 17.47 -3.50
C PHE A 141 0.45 17.54 -2.87
N LEU A 142 0.57 17.53 -1.53
CA LEU A 142 1.88 17.43 -0.87
C LEU A 142 2.57 16.11 -1.23
N HIS A 143 1.85 15.00 -1.18
CA HIS A 143 2.37 13.67 -1.52
C HIS A 143 2.87 13.59 -2.97
N SER A 144 2.11 14.12 -3.94
CA SER A 144 2.52 14.15 -5.35
C SER A 144 3.76 15.01 -5.62
N ASN A 145 4.10 15.92 -4.67
CA ASN A 145 5.33 16.71 -4.67
C ASN A 145 6.42 16.13 -3.74
N GLY A 146 6.31 14.85 -3.36
CA GLY A 146 7.29 14.16 -2.53
C GLY A 146 7.36 14.65 -1.07
N VAL A 147 6.32 15.34 -0.58
CA VAL A 147 6.27 15.88 0.79
C VAL A 147 5.32 15.07 1.65
N ILE A 148 5.83 14.46 2.71
CA ILE A 148 5.05 13.76 3.75
C ILE A 148 4.93 14.69 4.94
N HIS A 149 3.70 14.98 5.39
CA HIS A 149 3.45 15.98 6.44
C HIS A 149 3.91 15.54 7.84
N ARG A 150 3.61 14.32 8.23
CA ARG A 150 4.03 13.64 9.49
C ARG A 150 3.46 14.19 10.80
N ASP A 151 2.77 15.32 10.80
CA ASP A 151 2.11 15.91 12.00
C ASP A 151 0.70 16.41 11.67
N LEU A 152 -0.07 15.61 10.92
CA LEU A 152 -1.46 15.95 10.68
C LEU A 152 -2.29 15.78 11.95
N LYS A 153 -3.00 16.85 12.28
CA LYS A 153 -3.95 16.95 13.41
C LYS A 153 -4.91 18.10 13.15
N PRO A 154 -6.07 18.16 13.83
CA PRO A 154 -7.05 19.21 13.60
C PRO A 154 -6.52 20.64 13.80
N GLU A 155 -5.52 20.85 14.66
CA GLU A 155 -4.87 22.13 14.87
C GLU A 155 -4.06 22.62 13.65
N ASN A 156 -3.54 21.68 12.85
CA ASN A 156 -2.73 21.95 11.66
C ASN A 156 -3.57 22.07 10.38
N ILE A 157 -4.90 22.02 10.48
CA ILE A 157 -5.83 22.32 9.40
C ILE A 157 -6.53 23.64 9.73
N LEU A 158 -6.16 24.69 9.02
CA LEU A 158 -6.70 26.03 9.20
C LEU A 158 -7.93 26.23 8.32
N ILE A 159 -8.92 27.00 8.78
CA ILE A 159 -10.13 27.32 8.02
C ILE A 159 -10.12 28.84 7.74
N GLY A 160 -10.06 29.20 6.48
CA GLY A 160 -10.12 30.59 6.03
C GLY A 160 -11.49 31.22 6.25
N LYS A 161 -11.57 32.56 6.16
CA LYS A 161 -12.84 33.31 6.26
C LYS A 161 -13.89 32.88 5.23
N ASN A 162 -13.45 32.38 4.08
CA ASN A 162 -14.32 31.85 3.02
C ASN A 162 -14.69 30.36 3.22
N GLY A 163 -14.38 29.76 4.38
CA GLY A 163 -14.63 28.36 4.67
C GLY A 163 -13.68 27.36 3.99
N SER A 164 -12.60 27.82 3.32
CA SER A 164 -11.63 26.93 2.69
C SER A 164 -10.64 26.37 3.73
N PRO A 165 -10.40 25.06 3.77
CA PRO A 165 -9.37 24.48 4.60
C PRO A 165 -7.99 24.66 3.98
N TRP A 166 -6.98 24.87 4.82
CA TRP A 166 -5.57 24.95 4.44
C TRP A 166 -4.75 24.05 5.37
N VAL A 167 -4.07 23.07 4.82
CA VAL A 167 -3.07 22.27 5.54
C VAL A 167 -1.86 23.16 5.85
N ALA A 168 -1.45 23.21 7.10
CA ALA A 168 -0.42 24.11 7.62
C ALA A 168 0.57 23.36 8.51
N ASP A 169 1.67 24.01 8.87
CA ASP A 169 2.72 23.49 9.75
C ASP A 169 3.54 22.35 9.13
N LEU A 170 4.29 22.68 8.07
CA LEU A 170 5.19 21.74 7.38
C LEU A 170 6.58 21.60 8.08
N GLY A 171 6.68 21.98 9.37
CA GLY A 171 7.95 22.07 10.10
C GLY A 171 8.65 20.74 10.34
N ILE A 172 7.93 19.62 10.35
CA ILE A 172 8.51 18.27 10.43
C ILE A 172 8.27 17.43 9.18
N ALA A 173 7.75 18.07 8.12
CA ALA A 173 7.55 17.39 6.85
C ALA A 173 8.85 16.79 6.32
N HIS A 174 8.76 15.56 5.84
CA HIS A 174 9.86 14.92 5.14
C HIS A 174 9.73 15.19 3.64
N VAL A 175 10.83 15.61 3.03
CA VAL A 175 10.91 15.85 1.60
C VAL A 175 11.86 14.85 1.00
N ASN A 176 11.51 14.26 -0.14
CA ASN A 176 12.42 13.41 -0.90
C ASN A 176 13.70 14.22 -1.21
N PRO A 177 14.91 13.65 -1.02
CA PRO A 177 16.20 14.33 -1.25
C PRO A 177 16.33 14.98 -2.62
N ASP A 178 15.65 14.48 -3.63
CA ASP A 178 15.65 15.03 -4.99
C ASP A 178 14.99 16.43 -5.10
N PHE A 179 14.21 16.84 -4.10
CA PHE A 179 13.53 18.14 -4.07
C PHE A 179 14.21 19.19 -3.18
N VAL A 180 14.93 18.78 -2.13
CA VAL A 180 15.65 19.71 -1.24
C VAL A 180 16.87 19.02 -0.61
N SER A 181 18.05 19.59 -0.79
CA SER A 181 19.35 19.09 -0.31
C SER A 181 19.55 19.25 1.20
N VAL A 182 18.71 18.69 2.05
CA VAL A 182 18.94 18.72 3.52
C VAL A 182 18.46 17.42 4.16
N GLY A 183 19.39 16.53 4.47
CA GLY A 183 19.15 15.30 5.23
C GLY A 183 18.92 15.59 6.72
N LEU A 184 17.68 15.74 7.13
CA LEU A 184 17.32 15.88 8.55
C LEU A 184 16.78 14.55 9.08
N LYS A 185 17.60 13.84 9.86
CA LYS A 185 17.14 12.67 10.64
C LYS A 185 16.29 13.15 11.81
N THR A 186 15.01 12.75 11.87
CA THR A 186 14.11 13.04 12.98
C THR A 186 14.43 12.13 14.17
N ILE A 187 14.73 12.70 15.35
CA ILE A 187 15.02 11.94 16.56
C ILE A 187 13.74 11.67 17.36
N ALA A 188 13.66 10.46 17.91
CA ALA A 188 12.52 9.94 18.66
C ALA A 188 12.14 10.70 19.94
N SER A 189 13.04 11.53 20.50
CA SER A 189 12.89 12.15 21.83
C SER A 189 11.93 13.35 21.94
N GLU A 190 11.57 14.01 20.80
CA GLU A 190 10.67 15.17 20.82
C GLU A 190 9.18 14.81 20.63
N ARG A 191 8.83 13.53 20.67
CA ARG A 191 7.51 12.96 20.30
C ARG A 191 6.48 12.95 21.44
N LEU A 192 6.63 13.74 22.49
CA LEU A 192 5.88 13.54 23.74
C LEU A 192 4.50 14.20 23.82
N LEU A 193 4.12 15.09 22.90
CA LEU A 193 2.84 15.81 22.95
C LEU A 193 2.01 15.55 21.67
N ASN A 194 0.76 15.16 21.83
CA ASN A 194 -0.23 14.87 20.76
C ASN A 194 0.02 13.59 19.91
N ARG A 195 0.08 12.44 20.58
CA ARG A 195 0.30 11.13 19.91
C ARG A 195 -0.96 10.51 19.30
N ASP A 196 -2.12 11.13 19.44
CA ASP A 196 -3.40 10.45 19.13
C ASP A 196 -3.61 10.20 17.64
N TYR A 197 -3.00 11.01 16.77
CA TYR A 197 -3.06 10.90 15.31
C TYR A 197 -1.85 10.19 14.68
N TYR A 198 -0.81 9.88 15.47
CA TYR A 198 0.43 9.29 14.94
C TYR A 198 0.23 7.82 14.58
N ALA A 199 0.63 7.47 13.37
CA ALA A 199 0.64 6.10 12.90
C ALA A 199 1.58 5.22 13.75
N PRO A 200 1.33 3.89 13.85
CA PRO A 200 2.16 2.97 14.62
C PRO A 200 3.65 3.07 14.28
N GLU A 201 4.00 3.13 13.00
CA GLU A 201 5.37 3.26 12.52
C GLU A 201 6.04 4.59 12.91
N GLN A 202 5.26 5.64 13.16
CA GLN A 202 5.80 6.90 13.70
C GLN A 202 6.13 6.83 15.19
N ARG A 203 5.49 5.91 15.91
CA ARG A 203 5.66 5.75 17.38
C ARG A 203 6.78 4.79 17.72
N PHE A 204 6.85 3.68 17.01
CA PHE A 204 7.69 2.52 17.32
C PHE A 204 8.71 2.22 16.24
N GLY A 205 8.57 2.79 15.03
CA GLY A 205 9.44 2.54 13.88
C GLY A 205 10.61 3.54 13.75
N ASN A 206 11.49 3.26 12.79
CA ASN A 206 12.54 4.17 12.37
C ASN A 206 11.95 5.30 11.51
N ALA A 207 12.48 6.50 11.63
CA ALA A 207 12.01 7.66 10.85
C ALA A 207 12.11 7.47 9.32
N THR A 208 12.97 6.55 8.87
CA THR A 208 13.15 6.15 7.46
C THR A 208 12.05 5.23 6.93
N GLU A 209 11.26 4.63 7.80
CA GLU A 209 10.18 3.70 7.43
C GLU A 209 8.82 4.40 7.25
N VAL A 210 8.74 5.67 7.63
CA VAL A 210 7.52 6.49 7.56
C VAL A 210 7.34 7.01 6.15
N ASP A 211 6.29 6.56 5.47
CA ASP A 211 5.88 7.00 4.13
C ASP A 211 4.55 7.78 4.17
N THR A 212 3.97 8.08 3.00
CA THR A 212 2.71 8.83 2.83
C THR A 212 1.52 8.20 3.56
N ARG A 213 1.55 6.90 3.81
CA ARG A 213 0.48 6.17 4.52
C ARG A 213 0.37 6.54 6.01
N ALA A 214 1.39 7.17 6.58
CA ALA A 214 1.29 7.74 7.91
C ALA A 214 0.32 8.94 7.95
N ASP A 215 0.30 9.75 6.91
CA ASP A 215 -0.64 10.87 6.78
C ASP A 215 -2.07 10.37 6.51
N ILE A 216 -2.23 9.26 5.77
CA ILE A 216 -3.54 8.61 5.56
C ILE A 216 -4.11 8.13 6.90
N TYR A 217 -3.29 7.52 7.75
CA TYR A 217 -3.68 7.10 9.09
C TYR A 217 -4.15 8.28 9.95
N ALA A 218 -3.37 9.37 9.98
CA ALA A 218 -3.72 10.58 10.71
C ALA A 218 -5.05 11.18 10.21
N LEU A 219 -5.24 11.25 8.89
CA LEU A 219 -6.50 11.71 8.28
C LEU A 219 -7.68 10.81 8.66
N GLY A 220 -7.51 9.50 8.78
CA GLY A 220 -8.55 8.59 9.26
C GLY A 220 -9.08 9.00 10.64
N TYR A 221 -8.19 9.29 11.58
CA TYR A 221 -8.58 9.73 12.91
C TYR A 221 -9.11 11.18 12.95
N ILE A 222 -8.63 12.05 12.07
CA ILE A 222 -9.23 13.39 11.89
C ILE A 222 -10.67 13.26 11.35
N LEU A 223 -10.92 12.36 10.41
CA LEU A 223 -12.27 12.05 9.92
C LEU A 223 -13.17 11.56 11.05
N TYR A 224 -12.68 10.60 11.83
CA TYR A 224 -13.39 10.06 13.00
C TYR A 224 -13.83 11.20 13.94
N GLU A 225 -12.90 12.01 14.40
CA GLU A 225 -13.20 13.10 15.32
C GLU A 225 -14.12 14.13 14.69
N LEU A 226 -13.93 14.46 13.42
CA LEU A 226 -14.76 15.43 12.72
C LEU A 226 -16.21 14.97 12.60
N LEU A 227 -16.47 13.68 12.43
CA LEU A 227 -17.82 13.12 12.27
C LEU A 227 -18.47 12.81 13.63
N THR A 228 -17.71 12.25 14.58
CA THR A 228 -18.23 11.84 15.89
C THR A 228 -18.21 12.94 16.94
N GLY A 229 -17.38 13.97 16.73
CA GLY A 229 -17.11 15.01 17.72
C GLY A 229 -16.25 14.57 18.89
N SER A 230 -15.82 13.32 18.93
CA SER A 230 -15.03 12.75 20.01
C SER A 230 -13.59 12.52 19.56
N PRO A 231 -12.58 12.85 20.38
CA PRO A 231 -11.20 12.55 20.05
C PRO A 231 -11.01 11.03 19.89
N PRO A 232 -10.10 10.59 19.01
CA PRO A 232 -9.89 9.16 18.76
C PRO A 232 -9.32 8.46 19.99
N VAL A 233 -9.81 7.25 20.27
CA VAL A 233 -9.29 6.34 21.30
C VAL A 233 -8.48 5.23 20.62
N ARG A 234 -7.58 5.61 19.72
CA ARG A 234 -6.63 4.71 19.01
C ARG A 234 -7.27 3.41 18.53
N SER A 235 -6.59 2.27 18.79
CA SER A 235 -7.02 0.93 18.38
C SER A 235 -8.41 0.51 18.90
N SER A 236 -9.00 1.28 19.78
CA SER A 236 -10.34 1.04 20.36
C SER A 236 -11.42 2.02 19.87
N SER A 237 -11.11 2.88 18.87
CA SER A 237 -12.15 3.72 18.27
C SER A 237 -13.20 2.84 17.60
N PRO A 238 -14.47 2.95 18.00
CA PRO A 238 -15.53 2.14 17.41
C PRO A 238 -15.78 2.53 15.94
N ALA A 239 -16.48 1.68 15.20
CA ALA A 239 -16.93 2.00 13.86
C ALA A 239 -17.75 3.31 13.86
N LEU A 240 -17.67 4.09 12.81
CA LEU A 240 -18.39 5.37 12.67
C LEU A 240 -19.91 5.18 12.76
N SER A 241 -20.42 4.04 12.22
CA SER A 241 -21.84 3.65 12.29
C SER A 241 -22.37 3.49 13.72
N LYS A 242 -21.48 3.25 14.71
CA LYS A 242 -21.88 3.20 16.14
C LYS A 242 -22.31 4.56 16.69
N THR A 243 -21.82 5.64 16.10
CA THR A 243 -22.21 7.00 16.46
C THR A 243 -23.46 7.44 15.69
N ASN A 244 -23.52 7.10 14.41
CA ASN A 244 -24.65 7.38 13.54
C ASN A 244 -24.70 6.30 12.43
N GLU A 245 -25.79 5.56 12.38
CA GLU A 245 -25.99 4.44 11.45
C GLU A 245 -25.83 4.86 9.98
N SER A 246 -26.16 6.11 9.64
CA SER A 246 -25.94 6.64 8.29
C SER A 246 -24.48 6.65 7.86
N PHE A 247 -23.52 6.53 8.80
CA PHE A 247 -22.09 6.47 8.51
C PHE A 247 -21.59 5.07 8.16
N ALA A 248 -22.44 4.04 8.16
CA ALA A 248 -22.04 2.67 7.83
C ALA A 248 -21.23 2.54 6.51
N PRO A 249 -21.53 3.31 5.43
CA PRO A 249 -20.71 3.28 4.22
C PRO A 249 -19.26 3.77 4.41
N LEU A 250 -18.98 4.48 5.50
CA LEU A 250 -17.62 4.99 5.83
C LEU A 250 -16.80 4.01 6.66
N ASP A 251 -17.42 3.02 7.30
CA ASP A 251 -16.73 2.09 8.21
C ASP A 251 -15.57 1.33 7.53
N PRO A 252 -15.74 0.71 6.36
CA PRO A 252 -14.65 -0.01 5.69
C PRO A 252 -13.52 0.93 5.27
N ILE A 253 -13.84 2.18 4.89
CA ILE A 253 -12.85 3.19 4.50
C ILE A 253 -12.06 3.64 5.73
N PHE A 254 -12.74 3.96 6.83
CA PHE A 254 -12.12 4.31 8.10
C PHE A 254 -11.21 3.19 8.61
N ALA A 255 -11.70 1.95 8.61
CA ALA A 255 -10.91 0.79 9.03
C ALA A 255 -9.63 0.62 8.19
N ARG A 256 -9.74 0.80 6.88
CA ARG A 256 -8.58 0.72 5.97
C ARG A 256 -7.61 1.88 6.17
N MET A 257 -8.09 3.12 6.31
CA MET A 257 -7.22 4.27 6.59
C MET A 257 -6.43 4.07 7.88
N THR A 258 -7.06 3.52 8.92
CA THR A 258 -6.50 3.37 10.28
C THR A 258 -5.94 1.98 10.58
N ALA A 259 -5.75 1.14 9.57
CA ALA A 259 -5.16 -0.18 9.73
C ALA A 259 -3.79 -0.09 10.41
N HIS A 260 -3.51 -1.02 11.34
CA HIS A 260 -2.27 -1.04 12.11
C HIS A 260 -1.05 -1.16 11.19
N GLU A 261 -1.08 -2.18 10.33
CA GLU A 261 -0.02 -2.40 9.35
C GLU A 261 -0.18 -1.45 8.16
N LYS A 262 0.87 -0.73 7.82
CA LYS A 262 0.82 0.24 6.72
C LYS A 262 0.50 -0.38 5.35
N LYS A 263 0.84 -1.66 5.13
CA LYS A 263 0.53 -2.40 3.89
C LYS A 263 -0.98 -2.63 3.68
N ASP A 264 -1.75 -2.61 4.77
CA ASP A 264 -3.21 -2.85 4.73
C ASP A 264 -3.99 -1.54 4.55
N ARG A 265 -3.29 -0.38 4.52
CA ARG A 265 -3.87 0.94 4.22
C ARG A 265 -3.98 1.19 2.72
N TYR A 266 -4.56 2.31 2.37
CA TYR A 266 -4.49 2.83 1.00
C TYR A 266 -3.04 3.13 0.62
N GLU A 267 -2.68 2.85 -0.63
CA GLU A 267 -1.35 3.13 -1.15
C GLU A 267 -1.21 4.62 -1.51
N ALA A 268 -2.28 5.20 -2.07
CA ALA A 268 -2.36 6.60 -2.42
C ALA A 268 -3.54 7.30 -1.73
N LEU A 269 -3.38 8.58 -1.42
CA LEU A 269 -4.43 9.36 -0.78
C LEU A 269 -5.54 9.75 -1.78
N GLU A 270 -5.23 9.83 -3.05
CA GLU A 270 -6.17 10.05 -4.14
C GLU A 270 -7.26 8.98 -4.14
N ASP A 271 -6.90 7.71 -4.02
CA ASP A 271 -7.84 6.58 -3.94
C ASP A 271 -8.75 6.71 -2.71
N THR A 272 -8.16 7.13 -1.57
CA THR A 272 -8.92 7.36 -0.34
C THR A 272 -9.95 8.48 -0.51
N VAL A 273 -9.57 9.59 -1.16
CA VAL A 273 -10.46 10.75 -1.40
C VAL A 273 -11.61 10.35 -2.32
N GLU A 274 -11.35 9.51 -3.29
CA GLU A 274 -12.36 9.04 -4.23
C GLU A 274 -13.39 8.14 -3.52
N ASP A 275 -12.93 7.16 -2.74
CA ASP A 275 -13.78 6.29 -1.92
C ASP A 275 -14.66 7.10 -0.96
N LEU A 276 -14.05 8.06 -0.25
CA LEU A 276 -14.77 8.95 0.66
C LEU A 276 -15.81 9.80 -0.05
N SER A 277 -15.49 10.32 -1.24
CA SER A 277 -16.42 11.17 -2.00
C SER A 277 -17.69 10.42 -2.39
N LEU A 278 -17.55 9.15 -2.74
CA LEU A 278 -18.68 8.27 -3.02
C LEU A 278 -19.50 7.97 -1.77
N ALA A 279 -18.82 7.48 -0.72
CA ALA A 279 -19.48 7.12 0.53
C ALA A 279 -20.21 8.34 1.14
N PHE A 280 -19.65 9.54 1.00
CA PHE A 280 -20.30 10.78 1.43
C PHE A 280 -21.57 11.09 0.66
N GLY A 281 -21.62 10.83 -0.65
CA GLY A 281 -22.85 10.95 -1.43
C GLY A 281 -23.99 10.12 -0.83
N TRP A 282 -23.68 8.91 -0.38
CA TRP A 282 -24.64 8.00 0.26
C TRP A 282 -25.09 8.49 1.64
N VAL A 283 -24.12 8.87 2.47
CA VAL A 283 -24.41 9.42 3.81
C VAL A 283 -25.36 10.62 3.69
N LEU A 284 -25.08 11.53 2.76
CA LEU A 284 -25.91 12.72 2.55
C LEU A 284 -27.31 12.36 2.01
N ALA A 285 -27.41 11.40 1.13
CA ALA A 285 -28.70 10.91 0.63
C ALA A 285 -29.55 10.32 1.77
N THR A 286 -28.94 9.48 2.63
CA THR A 286 -29.60 8.88 3.79
C THR A 286 -30.09 9.96 4.78
N ILE A 287 -29.23 10.93 5.12
CA ILE A 287 -29.57 12.01 6.07
C ILE A 287 -30.71 12.92 5.53
N LYS A 288 -30.76 13.15 4.22
CA LYS A 288 -31.80 13.97 3.58
C LYS A 288 -33.12 13.22 3.39
N GLY A 289 -33.25 11.97 3.89
CA GLY A 289 -34.43 11.14 3.72
C GLY A 289 -34.67 10.71 2.26
N ALA A 290 -33.74 11.05 1.38
CA ALA A 290 -33.66 10.41 0.10
C ALA A 290 -33.19 8.98 0.40
N ARG A 291 -34.04 7.97 0.10
CA ARG A 291 -33.45 6.65 -0.09
C ARG A 291 -32.28 6.87 -1.04
N PRO A 292 -31.04 6.45 -0.68
CA PRO A 292 -30.01 6.35 -1.68
C PRO A 292 -30.73 5.69 -2.85
N ALA A 293 -30.46 6.11 -4.07
CA ALA A 293 -30.94 5.37 -5.23
C ALA A 293 -30.34 3.97 -5.14
N GLU A 294 -30.85 3.20 -4.23
CA GLU A 294 -30.81 1.78 -4.07
C GLU A 294 -31.81 1.17 -5.03
N SER A 295 -31.75 1.58 -6.22
CA SER A 295 -31.82 0.55 -7.21
C SER A 295 -30.41 -0.05 -7.22
N ALA A 296 -30.18 -1.09 -6.39
CA ALA A 296 -29.38 -2.18 -6.82
C ALA A 296 -29.91 -2.50 -8.23
N ASP A 297 -29.43 -1.76 -9.22
CA ASP A 297 -29.79 -1.98 -10.60
C ASP A 297 -28.55 -2.33 -11.39
N VAL A 298 -28.74 -3.15 -12.38
CA VAL A 298 -27.71 -3.61 -13.30
C VAL A 298 -26.99 -2.44 -13.98
N PRO A 299 -27.65 -1.33 -14.41
CA PRO A 299 -26.96 -0.14 -14.93
C PRO A 299 -25.96 0.49 -13.98
N THR A 300 -26.33 0.72 -12.72
CA THR A 300 -25.43 1.30 -11.70
C THR A 300 -24.26 0.38 -11.40
N MET A 301 -24.50 -0.92 -11.21
CA MET A 301 -23.47 -1.94 -11.06
C MET A 301 -22.49 -1.91 -12.24
N THR A 302 -23.02 -1.86 -13.46
CA THR A 302 -22.23 -1.86 -14.69
C THR A 302 -21.33 -0.62 -14.79
N ALA A 303 -21.87 0.56 -14.47
CA ALA A 303 -21.10 1.81 -14.45
C ALA A 303 -19.96 1.75 -13.44
N LEU A 304 -20.23 1.24 -12.24
CA LEU A 304 -19.24 1.05 -11.19
C LEU A 304 -18.12 0.07 -11.60
N LEU A 305 -18.48 -1.08 -12.17
CA LEU A 305 -17.49 -2.07 -12.65
C LEU A 305 -16.66 -1.55 -13.82
N LYS A 306 -17.19 -0.65 -14.66
CA LYS A 306 -16.47 0.00 -15.77
C LYS A 306 -15.63 1.20 -15.34
N SER A 307 -15.73 1.65 -14.08
CA SER A 307 -14.92 2.77 -13.56
C SER A 307 -13.42 2.45 -13.61
N SER A 308 -12.60 3.47 -13.79
CA SER A 308 -11.15 3.37 -13.66
C SER A 308 -10.71 3.23 -12.19
N ASN A 309 -11.58 3.61 -11.26
CA ASN A 309 -11.36 3.57 -9.83
C ASN A 309 -11.60 2.17 -9.25
N GLU A 310 -10.62 1.68 -8.48
CA GLU A 310 -10.71 0.38 -7.80
C GLU A 310 -11.87 0.30 -6.81
N ALA A 311 -12.11 1.36 -6.04
CA ALA A 311 -13.18 1.36 -5.05
C ALA A 311 -14.58 1.33 -5.69
N HIS A 312 -14.76 2.01 -6.81
CA HIS A 312 -15.98 1.89 -7.60
C HIS A 312 -16.21 0.45 -8.03
N ARG A 313 -15.15 -0.22 -8.53
CA ARG A 313 -15.25 -1.61 -8.94
C ARG A 313 -15.57 -2.54 -7.77
N GLN A 314 -14.94 -2.34 -6.60
CA GLN A 314 -15.26 -3.11 -5.38
C GLN A 314 -16.72 -2.94 -4.99
N ARG A 315 -17.24 -1.73 -5.11
CA ARG A 315 -18.65 -1.48 -4.86
C ARG A 315 -19.55 -2.13 -5.92
N GLY A 316 -19.17 -2.08 -7.19
CA GLY A 316 -19.86 -2.81 -8.25
C GLY A 316 -19.92 -4.32 -7.97
N ILE A 317 -18.85 -4.89 -7.40
CA ILE A 317 -18.80 -6.30 -6.97
C ILE A 317 -19.80 -6.56 -5.83
N LEU A 318 -19.84 -5.70 -4.81
CA LEU A 318 -20.82 -5.79 -3.72
C LEU A 318 -22.26 -5.68 -4.23
N LEU A 319 -22.51 -4.78 -5.17
CA LEU A 319 -23.83 -4.60 -5.76
C LEU A 319 -24.24 -5.84 -6.57
N ALA A 320 -23.29 -6.44 -7.29
CA ALA A 320 -23.52 -7.69 -8.01
C ALA A 320 -23.96 -8.84 -7.07
N SER A 321 -23.35 -8.93 -5.86
CA SER A 321 -23.75 -9.95 -4.87
C SER A 321 -25.18 -9.76 -4.34
N GLN A 322 -25.70 -8.54 -4.35
CA GLN A 322 -27.08 -8.22 -3.99
C GLN A 322 -28.06 -8.54 -5.13
N LEU A 323 -27.67 -8.22 -6.37
CA LEU A 323 -28.45 -8.47 -7.58
C LEU A 323 -28.50 -9.96 -7.97
N ARG A 324 -27.49 -10.72 -7.55
CA ARG A 324 -27.39 -12.16 -7.82
C ARG A 324 -27.60 -12.50 -9.32
N GLU A 325 -28.61 -13.32 -9.62
CA GLU A 325 -28.87 -13.81 -10.98
C GLU A 325 -29.15 -12.68 -12.00
N GLU A 326 -29.71 -11.56 -11.58
CA GLU A 326 -29.95 -10.40 -12.45
C GLU A 326 -28.67 -9.77 -12.98
N ALA A 327 -27.57 -9.87 -12.22
CA ALA A 327 -26.27 -9.35 -12.62
C ALA A 327 -25.56 -10.21 -13.67
N LEU A 328 -25.86 -11.52 -13.74
CA LEU A 328 -25.10 -12.50 -14.52
C LEU A 328 -24.93 -12.15 -16.01
N PRO A 329 -25.98 -11.74 -16.77
CA PRO A 329 -25.83 -11.46 -18.18
C PRO A 329 -24.77 -10.39 -18.47
N VAL A 330 -24.78 -9.31 -17.69
CA VAL A 330 -23.81 -8.21 -17.84
C VAL A 330 -22.42 -8.60 -17.34
N LEU A 331 -22.33 -9.33 -16.22
CA LEU A 331 -21.06 -9.82 -15.72
C LEU A 331 -20.38 -10.75 -16.74
N HIS A 332 -21.15 -11.65 -17.37
CA HIS A 332 -20.64 -12.52 -18.43
C HIS A 332 -20.08 -11.71 -19.62
N GLU A 333 -20.80 -10.66 -20.05
CA GLU A 333 -20.30 -9.74 -21.09
C GLU A 333 -19.00 -9.05 -20.65
N LEU A 334 -18.94 -8.55 -19.42
CA LEU A 334 -17.79 -7.83 -18.89
C LEU A 334 -16.54 -8.70 -18.72
N THR A 335 -16.65 -10.02 -18.61
CA THR A 335 -15.48 -10.93 -18.63
C THR A 335 -14.71 -10.87 -19.95
N GLY A 336 -15.34 -10.45 -21.04
CA GLY A 336 -14.73 -10.22 -22.35
C GLY A 336 -14.23 -8.78 -22.59
N ASN A 337 -14.36 -7.87 -21.61
CA ASN A 337 -14.03 -6.45 -21.78
C ASN A 337 -12.54 -6.24 -22.14
N ALA A 338 -12.25 -5.25 -23.01
CA ALA A 338 -10.89 -4.92 -23.41
C ALA A 338 -10.01 -4.45 -22.24
N ARG A 339 -10.58 -3.76 -21.27
CA ARG A 339 -9.88 -3.31 -20.06
C ARG A 339 -9.75 -4.44 -19.05
N ARG A 340 -8.49 -4.68 -18.60
CA ARG A 340 -8.14 -5.73 -17.64
C ARG A 340 -8.81 -5.56 -16.28
N ASP A 341 -8.82 -4.34 -15.76
CA ASP A 341 -9.40 -4.02 -14.46
C ASP A 341 -10.92 -4.26 -14.42
N VAL A 342 -11.62 -3.98 -15.52
CA VAL A 342 -13.05 -4.29 -15.68
C VAL A 342 -13.30 -5.81 -15.70
N ARG A 343 -12.48 -6.56 -16.47
CA ARG A 343 -12.57 -8.04 -16.47
C ARG A 343 -12.37 -8.63 -15.08
N ASN A 344 -11.35 -8.17 -14.36
CA ASN A 344 -11.08 -8.65 -13.01
C ASN A 344 -12.24 -8.34 -12.07
N GLY A 345 -12.82 -7.15 -12.15
CA GLY A 345 -14.00 -6.76 -11.38
C GLY A 345 -15.19 -7.68 -11.64
N ALA A 346 -15.47 -7.98 -12.93
CA ALA A 346 -16.54 -8.89 -13.31
C ALA A 346 -16.31 -10.33 -12.80
N VAL A 347 -15.07 -10.85 -12.94
CA VAL A 347 -14.69 -12.17 -12.45
C VAL A 347 -14.84 -12.24 -10.91
N SER A 348 -14.40 -11.21 -10.20
CA SER A 348 -14.56 -11.14 -8.73
C SER A 348 -16.03 -11.13 -8.33
N ALA A 349 -16.87 -10.35 -9.04
CA ALA A 349 -18.32 -10.30 -8.80
C ALA A 349 -18.99 -11.67 -9.01
N LEU A 350 -18.59 -12.41 -10.04
CA LEU A 350 -19.07 -13.79 -10.27
C LEU A 350 -18.67 -14.72 -9.11
N GLY A 351 -17.53 -14.48 -8.49
CA GLY A 351 -17.08 -15.22 -7.29
C GLY A 351 -17.92 -14.96 -6.05
N GLU A 352 -18.52 -13.79 -5.92
CA GLU A 352 -19.44 -13.48 -4.81
C GLU A 352 -20.82 -14.09 -5.02
N ILE A 353 -21.23 -14.29 -6.28
CA ILE A 353 -22.53 -14.89 -6.63
C ILE A 353 -22.46 -16.43 -6.61
N THR A 354 -21.34 -17.01 -7.04
CA THR A 354 -21.08 -18.47 -7.13
C THR A 354 -22.17 -19.26 -7.88
N SER A 355 -22.74 -18.68 -8.94
CA SER A 355 -23.76 -19.36 -9.74
C SER A 355 -23.16 -20.43 -10.67
N PRO A 356 -23.68 -21.67 -10.69
CA PRO A 356 -23.22 -22.71 -11.61
C PRO A 356 -23.21 -22.27 -13.08
N GLY A 357 -24.18 -21.44 -13.50
CA GLY A 357 -24.29 -20.91 -14.84
C GLY A 357 -23.12 -20.01 -15.28
N SER A 358 -22.30 -19.53 -14.32
CA SER A 358 -21.11 -18.72 -14.61
C SER A 358 -19.87 -19.56 -14.89
N LEU A 359 -19.88 -20.84 -14.59
CA LEU A 359 -18.71 -21.71 -14.71
C LEU A 359 -18.09 -21.73 -16.12
N PRO A 360 -18.87 -21.87 -17.23
CA PRO A 360 -18.30 -21.84 -18.59
C PRO A 360 -17.58 -20.53 -18.92
N PHE A 361 -18.08 -19.39 -18.41
CA PHE A 361 -17.48 -18.06 -18.63
C PHE A 361 -16.16 -17.92 -17.83
N LEU A 362 -16.14 -18.41 -16.59
CA LEU A 362 -14.94 -18.40 -15.76
C LEU A 362 -13.86 -19.32 -16.34
N ILE A 363 -14.24 -20.51 -16.85
CA ILE A 363 -13.32 -21.41 -17.56
C ILE A 363 -12.78 -20.72 -18.83
N GLY A 364 -13.61 -20.02 -19.58
CA GLY A 364 -13.19 -19.21 -20.72
C GLY A 364 -12.14 -18.16 -20.35
N CYS A 365 -12.26 -17.55 -19.17
CA CYS A 365 -11.29 -16.57 -18.65
C CYS A 365 -9.92 -17.18 -18.33
N LEU A 366 -9.84 -18.50 -18.02
CA LEU A 366 -8.55 -19.18 -17.75
C LEU A 366 -7.61 -19.12 -18.96
N TYR A 367 -8.17 -19.05 -20.16
CA TYR A 367 -7.42 -19.09 -21.42
C TYR A 367 -6.91 -17.72 -21.90
N GLY A 368 -7.20 -16.65 -21.17
CA GLY A 368 -6.67 -15.33 -21.47
C GLY A 368 -7.13 -14.71 -22.78
N GLY A 369 -8.39 -14.95 -23.20
CA GLY A 369 -8.99 -14.30 -24.38
C GLY A 369 -8.31 -14.62 -25.72
N GLY A 370 -7.74 -15.82 -25.88
CA GLY A 370 -7.21 -16.33 -27.16
C GLY A 370 -5.70 -16.24 -27.38
N ASN A 371 -4.95 -15.59 -26.49
CA ASN A 371 -3.48 -15.63 -26.55
C ASN A 371 -2.85 -15.95 -25.17
N PRO A 372 -2.59 -17.21 -24.85
CA PRO A 372 -2.05 -17.63 -23.56
C PRO A 372 -0.63 -17.09 -23.27
N LYS A 373 0.08 -16.58 -24.28
CA LYS A 373 1.44 -16.02 -24.12
C LYS A 373 1.44 -14.51 -23.82
N ALA A 374 0.30 -13.82 -23.93
CA ALA A 374 0.24 -12.40 -23.66
C ALA A 374 0.31 -12.13 -22.15
N SER A 375 1.36 -11.45 -21.69
CA SER A 375 1.59 -11.09 -20.28
C SER A 375 0.44 -10.26 -19.67
N THR A 376 -0.33 -9.58 -20.50
CA THR A 376 -1.46 -8.72 -20.11
C THR A 376 -2.71 -9.48 -19.64
N PHE A 377 -2.84 -10.78 -19.95
CA PHE A 377 -4.00 -11.60 -19.62
C PHE A 377 -3.82 -12.49 -18.37
N ARG A 378 -2.58 -12.70 -17.92
CA ARG A 378 -2.26 -13.59 -16.78
C ARG A 378 -3.05 -13.33 -15.50
N PRO A 379 -3.19 -12.07 -15.02
CA PRO A 379 -3.90 -11.84 -13.77
C PRO A 379 -5.42 -12.04 -13.83
N ALA A 380 -6.05 -11.87 -15.00
CA ALA A 380 -7.48 -12.17 -15.15
C ALA A 380 -7.72 -13.69 -15.08
N ALA A 381 -6.82 -14.46 -15.69
CA ALA A 381 -6.85 -15.91 -15.66
C ALA A 381 -6.60 -16.46 -14.23
N ASP A 382 -5.69 -15.85 -13.48
CA ASP A 382 -5.43 -16.23 -12.08
C ASP A 382 -6.60 -15.84 -11.17
N SER A 383 -7.22 -14.68 -11.42
CA SER A 383 -8.44 -14.27 -10.71
C SER A 383 -9.60 -15.22 -10.99
N ALA A 384 -9.76 -15.69 -12.23
CA ALA A 384 -10.78 -16.67 -12.59
C ALA A 384 -10.55 -18.02 -11.91
N ALA A 385 -9.31 -18.50 -11.86
CA ALA A 385 -8.94 -19.73 -11.16
C ALA A 385 -9.25 -19.65 -9.66
N ALA A 386 -8.85 -18.55 -9.00
CA ALA A 386 -9.14 -18.30 -7.60
C ALA A 386 -10.65 -18.19 -7.33
N THR A 387 -11.40 -17.63 -8.28
CA THR A 387 -12.86 -17.54 -8.21
C THR A 387 -13.51 -18.91 -8.31
N ILE A 388 -13.11 -19.75 -9.27
CA ILE A 388 -13.59 -21.13 -9.37
C ILE A 388 -13.26 -21.92 -8.08
N GLY A 389 -12.11 -21.67 -7.47
CA GLY A 389 -11.71 -22.27 -6.20
C GLY A 389 -12.65 -21.99 -5.01
N ARG A 390 -13.54 -21.00 -5.10
CA ARG A 390 -14.58 -20.71 -4.09
C ARG A 390 -15.88 -21.50 -4.30
N TYR A 391 -16.03 -22.15 -5.45
CA TYR A 391 -17.22 -22.95 -5.76
C TYR A 391 -17.25 -24.26 -4.96
N PRO A 392 -18.43 -24.87 -4.79
CA PRO A 392 -18.55 -26.22 -4.23
C PRO A 392 -17.65 -27.23 -4.93
N LEU A 393 -17.18 -28.25 -4.20
CA LEU A 393 -16.20 -29.23 -4.68
C LEU A 393 -16.61 -29.84 -6.02
N GLU A 394 -17.86 -30.25 -6.16
CA GLU A 394 -18.38 -30.88 -7.38
C GLU A 394 -18.20 -29.98 -8.60
N LEU A 395 -18.51 -28.69 -8.47
CA LEU A 395 -18.37 -27.71 -9.56
C LEU A 395 -16.91 -27.41 -9.88
N ARG A 396 -16.01 -27.46 -8.89
CA ARG A 396 -14.57 -27.33 -9.12
C ARG A 396 -14.01 -28.52 -9.90
N LEU A 397 -14.41 -29.71 -9.55
CA LEU A 397 -14.01 -30.93 -10.27
C LEU A 397 -14.60 -30.94 -11.68
N GLN A 398 -15.86 -30.50 -11.85
CA GLN A 398 -16.46 -30.31 -13.16
C GLN A 398 -15.67 -29.28 -14.00
N ALA A 399 -15.28 -28.15 -13.40
CA ALA A 399 -14.45 -27.17 -14.08
C ALA A 399 -13.11 -27.77 -14.58
N CYS A 400 -12.46 -28.62 -13.76
CA CYS A 400 -11.25 -29.31 -14.17
C CYS A 400 -11.50 -30.27 -15.35
N ALA A 401 -12.64 -30.95 -15.37
CA ALA A 401 -13.05 -31.83 -16.48
C ALA A 401 -13.35 -31.04 -17.76
N ASP A 402 -13.91 -29.84 -17.64
CA ASP A 402 -14.34 -28.99 -18.77
C ASP A 402 -13.19 -28.14 -19.35
N ILE A 403 -11.97 -28.16 -18.75
CA ILE A 403 -10.80 -27.49 -19.30
C ILE A 403 -10.48 -28.05 -20.69
N ALA A 404 -10.67 -27.21 -21.70
CA ALA A 404 -10.50 -27.57 -23.12
C ALA A 404 -9.25 -26.96 -23.76
N GLN A 405 -8.52 -26.10 -23.08
CA GLN A 405 -7.25 -25.49 -23.53
C GLN A 405 -6.22 -25.51 -22.40
N PRO A 406 -4.92 -25.51 -22.71
CA PRO A 406 -3.88 -25.59 -21.72
C PRO A 406 -3.92 -24.40 -20.72
N ILE A 407 -3.89 -24.71 -19.43
CA ILE A 407 -3.80 -23.76 -18.30
C ILE A 407 -2.49 -23.98 -17.52
N ARG A 408 -2.13 -23.03 -16.67
CA ARG A 408 -0.91 -23.14 -15.85
C ARG A 408 -1.17 -23.99 -14.59
N PRO A 409 -0.16 -24.74 -14.09
CA PRO A 409 -0.27 -25.49 -12.84
C PRO A 409 -0.77 -24.67 -11.66
N ILE A 410 -0.32 -23.41 -11.53
CA ILE A 410 -0.77 -22.50 -10.46
C ILE A 410 -2.28 -22.20 -10.50
N GLN A 411 -2.87 -22.14 -11.69
CA GLN A 411 -4.31 -21.94 -11.84
C GLN A 411 -5.07 -23.19 -11.37
N LEU A 412 -4.59 -24.37 -11.74
CA LEU A 412 -5.17 -25.63 -11.30
C LEU A 412 -5.07 -25.81 -9.78
N GLN A 413 -3.94 -25.41 -9.19
CA GLN A 413 -3.76 -25.38 -7.74
C GLN A 413 -4.78 -24.46 -7.04
N GLN A 414 -5.06 -23.30 -7.61
CA GLN A 414 -6.06 -22.38 -7.06
C GLN A 414 -7.49 -22.94 -7.16
N ILE A 415 -7.83 -23.59 -8.28
CA ILE A 415 -9.14 -24.26 -8.46
C ILE A 415 -9.32 -25.37 -7.41
N LEU A 416 -8.26 -26.13 -7.15
CA LEU A 416 -8.29 -27.29 -6.25
C LEU A 416 -7.88 -26.97 -4.83
N LYS A 417 -7.79 -25.68 -4.46
CA LYS A 417 -7.50 -25.27 -3.08
C LYS A 417 -8.48 -25.92 -2.10
N ASP A 418 -7.98 -26.43 -1.00
CA ASP A 418 -8.76 -27.12 0.06
C ASP A 418 -9.58 -28.34 -0.44
N THR A 419 -9.15 -28.94 -1.57
CA THR A 419 -9.75 -30.18 -2.09
C THR A 419 -9.11 -31.40 -1.42
N PRO A 420 -9.90 -32.45 -1.06
CA PRO A 420 -9.33 -33.70 -0.57
C PRO A 420 -8.25 -34.27 -1.50
N LYS A 421 -7.16 -34.80 -0.92
CA LYS A 421 -5.96 -35.25 -1.66
C LYS A 421 -6.27 -36.15 -2.86
N ASP A 422 -7.10 -37.17 -2.67
CA ASP A 422 -7.43 -38.12 -3.73
C ASP A 422 -8.17 -37.46 -4.89
N ALA A 423 -9.14 -36.61 -4.59
CA ALA A 423 -9.89 -35.88 -5.60
C ALA A 423 -9.01 -34.86 -6.34
N ALA A 424 -8.14 -34.14 -5.61
CA ALA A 424 -7.21 -33.20 -6.17
C ALA A 424 -6.17 -33.91 -7.08
N TYR A 425 -5.59 -35.00 -6.60
CA TYR A 425 -4.64 -35.79 -7.39
C TYR A 425 -5.27 -36.31 -8.68
N GLY A 426 -6.45 -36.91 -8.59
CA GLY A 426 -7.20 -37.41 -9.75
C GLY A 426 -7.52 -36.32 -10.77
N ALA A 427 -7.93 -35.13 -10.30
CA ALA A 427 -8.22 -33.99 -11.17
C ALA A 427 -6.95 -33.47 -11.89
N VAL A 428 -5.84 -33.30 -11.15
CA VAL A 428 -4.56 -32.86 -11.75
C VAL A 428 -4.08 -33.88 -12.77
N ARG A 429 -4.15 -35.16 -12.43
CA ARG A 429 -3.76 -36.25 -13.33
C ARG A 429 -4.56 -36.25 -14.62
N SER A 430 -5.89 -36.13 -14.52
CA SER A 430 -6.78 -36.04 -15.67
C SER A 430 -6.46 -34.86 -16.58
N VAL A 431 -6.22 -33.66 -16.03
CA VAL A 431 -5.85 -32.47 -16.82
C VAL A 431 -4.48 -32.66 -17.51
N MET A 432 -3.52 -33.26 -16.79
CA MET A 432 -2.19 -33.57 -17.28
C MET A 432 -2.21 -34.59 -18.43
N ASP A 433 -2.92 -35.69 -18.26
CA ASP A 433 -2.99 -36.79 -19.25
C ASP A 433 -3.68 -36.32 -20.55
N ARG A 434 -4.57 -35.34 -20.47
CA ARG A 434 -5.16 -34.68 -21.65
C ARG A 434 -4.25 -33.64 -22.30
N GLY A 435 -3.06 -33.36 -21.75
CA GLY A 435 -2.13 -32.36 -22.25
C GLY A 435 -2.60 -30.91 -22.01
N MET A 436 -3.53 -30.70 -21.08
CA MET A 436 -4.15 -29.40 -20.82
C MET A 436 -3.39 -28.56 -19.77
N LEU A 437 -2.08 -28.75 -19.63
CA LEU A 437 -1.20 -27.95 -18.81
C LEU A 437 -0.15 -27.21 -19.62
N LEU A 438 -0.07 -25.89 -19.46
CA LEU A 438 1.01 -25.07 -20.02
C LEU A 438 2.26 -25.28 -19.19
N LEU A 439 3.31 -25.77 -19.83
CA LEU A 439 4.62 -25.98 -19.19
C LEU A 439 5.52 -24.77 -19.50
N ASP A 440 5.15 -23.59 -18.96
CA ASP A 440 5.93 -22.36 -19.09
C ASP A 440 6.78 -22.11 -17.84
N TRP A 441 8.01 -21.57 -18.03
CA TRP A 441 8.86 -21.00 -16.98
C TRP A 441 9.21 -21.91 -15.78
N GLY A 442 9.28 -23.24 -15.98
CA GLY A 442 9.73 -24.19 -14.96
C GLY A 442 8.62 -24.74 -14.06
N GLU A 443 7.39 -24.27 -14.21
CA GLU A 443 6.23 -24.91 -13.56
C GLU A 443 6.05 -26.33 -14.15
N THR A 444 5.95 -27.34 -13.29
CA THR A 444 5.72 -28.71 -13.75
C THR A 444 4.46 -29.29 -13.14
N ALA A 445 3.71 -30.02 -13.95
CA ALA A 445 2.59 -30.82 -13.46
C ALA A 445 3.03 -31.82 -12.40
N LEU A 446 4.25 -32.34 -12.53
CA LEU A 446 4.84 -33.26 -11.57
C LEU A 446 5.09 -32.61 -10.20
N ALA A 447 5.53 -31.34 -10.16
CA ALA A 447 5.68 -30.61 -8.90
C ALA A 447 4.32 -30.43 -8.20
N LEU A 448 3.27 -30.14 -8.97
CA LEU A 448 1.92 -30.04 -8.43
C LEU A 448 1.42 -31.39 -7.89
N LEU A 449 1.58 -32.46 -8.64
CA LEU A 449 1.23 -33.81 -8.19
C LEU A 449 2.00 -34.21 -6.93
N ALA A 450 3.32 -33.98 -6.91
CA ALA A 450 4.15 -34.29 -5.75
C ALA A 450 3.76 -33.44 -4.50
N SER A 451 3.33 -32.19 -4.69
CA SER A 451 2.85 -31.35 -3.59
C SER A 451 1.54 -31.85 -2.98
N ILE A 452 0.74 -32.59 -3.73
CA ILE A 452 -0.52 -33.20 -3.28
C ILE A 452 -0.26 -34.56 -2.63
N ASP A 453 0.44 -35.42 -3.34
CA ASP A 453 0.77 -36.79 -2.92
C ASP A 453 2.10 -37.24 -3.57
N GLU A 454 3.17 -37.08 -2.82
CA GLU A 454 4.53 -37.35 -3.30
C GLU A 454 4.75 -38.83 -3.65
N GLU A 455 4.28 -39.74 -2.80
CA GLU A 455 4.46 -41.19 -2.97
C GLU A 455 3.85 -41.67 -4.30
N ARG A 456 2.66 -41.17 -4.61
CA ARG A 456 1.97 -41.49 -5.87
C ARG A 456 2.61 -40.82 -7.09
N ALA A 457 3.23 -39.64 -6.92
CA ALA A 457 3.88 -38.89 -7.99
C ALA A 457 5.32 -39.32 -8.24
N TRP A 458 6.01 -39.90 -7.26
CA TRP A 458 7.42 -40.26 -7.35
C TRP A 458 7.79 -41.17 -8.53
N PRO A 459 7.03 -42.20 -8.87
CA PRO A 459 7.32 -43.03 -10.05
C PRO A 459 7.40 -42.25 -11.36
N ASP A 460 6.55 -41.23 -11.52
CA ASP A 460 6.57 -40.37 -12.74
C ASP A 460 7.77 -39.42 -12.71
N VAL A 461 8.16 -38.91 -11.53
CA VAL A 461 9.36 -38.10 -11.35
C VAL A 461 10.61 -38.94 -11.69
N ALA A 462 10.73 -40.12 -11.11
CA ALA A 462 11.83 -41.05 -11.35
C ALA A 462 11.93 -41.46 -12.85
N LYS A 463 10.79 -41.70 -13.50
CA LYS A 463 10.74 -41.94 -14.92
C LYS A 463 11.27 -40.74 -15.71
N GLY A 464 10.82 -39.53 -15.40
CA GLY A 464 11.27 -38.30 -16.07
C GLY A 464 12.75 -38.00 -15.85
N MET A 465 13.34 -38.40 -14.74
CA MET A 465 14.79 -38.37 -14.52
C MET A 465 15.51 -39.35 -15.45
N ASN A 466 15.02 -40.58 -15.58
CA ASN A 466 15.66 -41.62 -16.35
C ASN A 466 15.54 -41.43 -17.86
N ASP A 467 14.42 -40.94 -18.38
CA ASP A 467 14.19 -40.70 -19.80
C ASP A 467 14.60 -39.30 -20.29
N GLY A 468 15.05 -38.44 -19.36
CA GLY A 468 15.53 -37.09 -19.67
C GLY A 468 14.43 -36.09 -20.01
N SER A 469 13.15 -36.42 -19.80
CA SER A 469 12.03 -35.51 -19.99
C SER A 469 11.99 -34.40 -18.92
N LEU A 470 12.57 -34.63 -17.74
CA LEU A 470 12.85 -33.65 -16.70
C LEU A 470 14.17 -32.93 -17.01
N ASN A 471 14.11 -31.78 -17.63
CA ASN A 471 15.29 -30.95 -17.88
C ASN A 471 15.55 -29.96 -16.71
N SER A 472 16.77 -29.38 -16.69
CA SER A 472 17.22 -28.45 -15.65
C SER A 472 16.31 -27.24 -15.41
N PHE A 473 15.53 -26.85 -16.40
CA PHE A 473 14.62 -25.71 -16.31
C PHE A 473 13.35 -26.05 -15.52
N ARG A 474 12.83 -27.26 -15.71
CA ARG A 474 11.60 -27.74 -15.06
C ARG A 474 11.85 -28.30 -13.67
N ALA A 475 13.10 -28.62 -13.35
CA ALA A 475 13.48 -29.29 -12.12
C ALA A 475 13.39 -28.44 -10.84
N ARG A 476 13.55 -27.12 -10.94
CA ARG A 476 13.64 -26.22 -9.78
C ARG A 476 12.40 -26.21 -8.89
N GLU A 477 11.22 -26.46 -9.45
CA GLU A 477 9.95 -26.43 -8.73
C GLU A 477 9.67 -27.75 -7.97
N LEU A 478 10.34 -28.83 -8.34
CA LEU A 478 10.19 -30.14 -7.68
C LEU A 478 10.93 -30.21 -6.35
N ALA A 479 12.16 -29.73 -6.29
CA ALA A 479 12.99 -29.86 -5.09
C ALA A 479 12.30 -29.40 -3.79
N PRO A 480 11.59 -28.26 -3.73
CA PRO A 480 10.96 -27.79 -2.49
C PRO A 480 9.79 -28.67 -1.99
N VAL A 481 9.17 -29.46 -2.87
CA VAL A 481 7.96 -30.23 -2.54
C VAL A 481 8.24 -31.70 -2.20
N LEU A 482 9.46 -32.18 -2.46
CA LEU A 482 9.89 -33.55 -2.19
C LEU A 482 10.30 -33.75 -0.72
N SER A 483 10.14 -34.97 -0.20
CA SER A 483 10.70 -35.44 1.08
C SER A 483 12.23 -35.35 1.08
N VAL A 484 12.86 -35.49 2.24
CA VAL A 484 14.33 -35.42 2.34
C VAL A 484 15.01 -36.47 1.48
N GLU A 485 14.46 -37.69 1.45
CA GLU A 485 15.00 -38.81 0.68
C GLU A 485 14.92 -38.54 -0.81
N HIS A 486 13.74 -38.32 -1.33
CA HIS A 486 13.51 -38.06 -2.74
C HIS A 486 14.16 -36.75 -3.21
N GLN A 487 14.20 -35.74 -2.34
CA GLN A 487 14.87 -34.47 -2.64
C GLN A 487 16.37 -34.66 -2.85
N THR A 488 17.02 -35.52 -2.05
CA THR A 488 18.44 -35.80 -2.17
C THR A 488 18.75 -36.51 -3.49
N GLU A 489 17.97 -37.53 -3.83
CA GLU A 489 18.09 -38.25 -5.09
C GLU A 489 17.87 -37.32 -6.29
N PHE A 490 16.82 -36.54 -6.23
CA PHE A 490 16.47 -35.56 -7.27
C PHE A 490 17.54 -34.47 -7.45
N LEU A 491 18.05 -33.85 -6.37
CA LEU A 491 19.10 -32.85 -6.45
C LEU A 491 20.40 -33.44 -7.00
N THR A 492 20.72 -34.67 -6.66
CA THR A 492 21.87 -35.39 -7.22
C THR A 492 21.76 -35.53 -8.75
N PHE A 493 20.61 -36.01 -9.22
CA PHE A 493 20.32 -36.09 -10.66
C PHE A 493 20.38 -34.71 -11.30
N TRP A 494 19.76 -33.69 -10.70
CA TRP A 494 19.72 -32.36 -11.29
C TRP A 494 21.11 -31.74 -11.44
N ILE A 495 21.96 -31.85 -10.43
CA ILE A 495 23.35 -31.39 -10.48
C ILE A 495 24.09 -32.04 -11.65
N ASP A 496 23.95 -33.33 -11.84
CA ASP A 496 24.62 -34.07 -12.91
C ASP A 496 24.09 -33.70 -14.30
N SER A 497 22.81 -33.43 -14.42
CA SER A 497 22.13 -33.08 -15.67
C SER A 497 22.34 -31.61 -16.10
N LEU A 498 22.96 -30.75 -15.28
CA LEU A 498 23.20 -29.35 -15.62
C LEU A 498 24.07 -29.20 -16.90
N LYS A 499 23.49 -28.61 -17.94
CA LYS A 499 24.15 -28.34 -19.24
C LYS A 499 24.31 -26.85 -19.55
N ASP A 500 23.72 -25.95 -18.74
CA ASP A 500 23.75 -24.51 -18.95
C ASP A 500 24.09 -23.78 -17.62
N ALA A 501 25.04 -22.85 -17.68
CA ALA A 501 25.48 -22.06 -16.56
C ALA A 501 24.36 -21.20 -15.93
N TRP A 502 23.31 -20.88 -16.69
CA TRP A 502 22.16 -20.12 -16.21
C TRP A 502 21.46 -20.79 -15.01
N TYR A 503 21.46 -22.13 -14.94
CA TYR A 503 20.76 -22.88 -13.90
C TYR A 503 21.61 -23.15 -12.65
N PHE A 504 22.89 -22.82 -12.65
CA PHE A 504 23.77 -23.07 -11.50
C PHE A 504 23.34 -22.32 -10.26
N ASP A 505 22.94 -21.05 -10.38
CA ASP A 505 22.44 -20.27 -9.22
C ASP A 505 21.16 -20.86 -8.61
N TYR A 506 20.27 -21.37 -9.44
CA TYR A 506 19.06 -22.03 -8.99
C TYR A 506 19.36 -23.36 -8.27
N ALA A 507 20.22 -24.19 -8.85
CA ALA A 507 20.63 -25.43 -8.23
C ALA A 507 21.34 -25.19 -6.89
N PHE A 508 22.21 -24.20 -6.81
CA PHE A 508 22.88 -23.82 -5.59
C PHE A 508 21.90 -23.41 -4.48
N ARG A 509 20.93 -22.55 -4.79
CA ARG A 509 19.89 -22.15 -3.83
C ARG A 509 19.07 -23.36 -3.39
N SER A 510 18.63 -24.21 -4.30
CA SER A 510 17.87 -25.41 -3.96
C SER A 510 18.62 -26.36 -3.04
N ILE A 511 19.95 -26.44 -3.15
CA ILE A 511 20.78 -27.22 -2.20
C ILE A 511 20.78 -26.55 -0.82
N LEU A 512 20.93 -25.23 -0.74
CA LEU A 512 20.90 -24.49 0.53
C LEU A 512 19.55 -24.61 1.23
N ASP A 513 18.47 -24.54 0.46
CA ASP A 513 17.10 -24.61 0.95
C ASP A 513 16.61 -26.04 1.17
N SER A 514 17.43 -27.06 0.83
CA SER A 514 17.05 -28.48 1.01
C SER A 514 16.83 -28.81 2.48
N ARG A 515 15.92 -29.77 2.73
CA ARG A 515 15.52 -30.20 4.07
C ARG A 515 16.47 -31.22 4.71
N GLY A 516 17.48 -31.66 3.98
CA GLY A 516 18.49 -32.61 4.47
C GLY A 516 19.33 -32.06 5.63
N ASP A 517 19.95 -32.97 6.39
CA ASP A 517 20.91 -32.59 7.42
C ASP A 517 22.19 -31.98 6.80
N SER A 518 23.06 -31.41 7.66
CA SER A 518 24.29 -30.78 7.17
C SER A 518 25.24 -31.73 6.45
N LYS A 519 25.20 -33.03 6.72
CA LYS A 519 26.02 -34.03 6.04
C LYS A 519 25.57 -34.21 4.59
N VAL A 520 24.26 -34.35 4.37
CA VAL A 520 23.66 -34.45 3.02
C VAL A 520 23.90 -33.16 2.23
N LYS A 521 23.66 -32.02 2.84
CA LYS A 521 23.92 -30.73 2.19
C LYS A 521 25.38 -30.57 1.80
N LEU A 522 26.29 -30.95 2.66
CA LEU A 522 27.74 -30.86 2.39
C LEU A 522 28.15 -31.76 1.22
N GLU A 523 27.58 -32.95 1.11
CA GLU A 523 27.83 -33.86 0.00
C GLU A 523 27.30 -33.28 -1.33
N LEU A 524 26.08 -32.76 -1.34
CA LEU A 524 25.50 -32.08 -2.50
C LEU A 524 26.30 -30.86 -2.92
N LEU A 525 26.76 -30.05 -1.96
CA LEU A 525 27.62 -28.88 -2.23
C LEU A 525 28.95 -29.29 -2.87
N ARG A 526 29.59 -30.36 -2.38
CA ARG A 526 30.84 -30.88 -2.95
C ARG A 526 30.63 -31.39 -4.39
N ARG A 527 29.57 -32.14 -4.62
CA ARG A 527 29.20 -32.61 -5.96
C ARG A 527 28.91 -31.45 -6.91
N PHE A 528 28.16 -30.48 -6.46
CA PHE A 528 27.86 -29.25 -7.22
C PHE A 528 29.12 -28.43 -7.53
N LYS A 529 30.01 -28.28 -6.57
CA LYS A 529 31.31 -27.62 -6.76
C LYS A 529 32.15 -28.30 -7.86
N ASN A 530 32.23 -29.62 -7.83
CA ASN A 530 32.89 -30.39 -8.89
C ASN A 530 32.27 -30.12 -10.26
N LYS A 531 30.94 -30.08 -10.34
CA LYS A 531 30.23 -29.74 -11.60
C LYS A 531 30.58 -28.32 -12.07
N VAL A 532 30.60 -27.33 -11.20
CA VAL A 532 30.96 -25.92 -11.52
C VAL A 532 32.41 -25.83 -12.01
N VAL A 533 33.34 -26.52 -11.34
CA VAL A 533 34.78 -26.50 -11.67
C VAL A 533 35.03 -27.10 -13.07
N HIS A 534 34.41 -28.22 -13.38
CA HIS A 534 34.65 -28.97 -14.63
C HIS A 534 33.69 -28.61 -15.77
N PHE A 535 32.84 -27.59 -15.57
CA PHE A 535 31.88 -27.17 -16.59
C PHE A 535 32.61 -26.54 -17.79
N SER A 536 32.44 -27.13 -18.97
CA SER A 536 33.09 -26.71 -20.23
C SER A 536 32.28 -25.72 -21.08
N GLY A 537 31.03 -25.43 -20.68
CA GLY A 537 30.16 -24.49 -21.40
C GLY A 537 30.53 -23.02 -21.16
N LYS A 538 29.87 -22.10 -21.87
CA LYS A 538 30.05 -20.67 -21.70
C LYS A 538 29.62 -20.26 -20.28
N PHE A 539 30.57 -19.86 -19.47
CA PHE A 539 30.36 -19.32 -18.10
C PHE A 539 31.11 -18.01 -18.02
N ASN A 540 30.45 -16.95 -17.53
CA ASN A 540 31.15 -15.69 -17.23
C ASN A 540 32.17 -15.95 -16.12
N PHE A 541 33.44 -15.59 -16.35
CA PHE A 541 34.56 -15.88 -15.43
C PHE A 541 34.30 -15.32 -14.03
N ASP A 542 33.82 -14.08 -13.93
CA ASP A 542 33.57 -13.42 -12.64
C ASP A 542 32.42 -14.12 -11.89
N LYS A 543 31.31 -14.43 -12.57
CA LYS A 543 30.20 -15.18 -11.97
C LYS A 543 30.59 -16.57 -11.49
N ARG A 544 31.50 -17.26 -12.23
CA ARG A 544 32.02 -18.57 -11.81
C ARG A 544 32.84 -18.47 -10.53
N ALA A 545 33.71 -17.47 -10.44
CA ALA A 545 34.54 -17.23 -9.27
C ALA A 545 33.71 -16.87 -8.04
N ASP A 546 32.68 -16.02 -8.22
CA ASP A 546 31.75 -15.65 -7.17
C ASP A 546 30.94 -16.85 -6.66
N LEU A 547 30.45 -17.67 -7.58
CA LEU A 547 29.69 -18.88 -7.23
C LEU A 547 30.58 -19.86 -6.44
N LEU A 548 31.81 -20.12 -6.89
CA LEU A 548 32.75 -20.99 -6.17
C LEU A 548 33.09 -20.45 -4.77
N THR A 549 33.21 -19.14 -4.64
CA THR A 549 33.40 -18.48 -3.34
C THR A 549 32.22 -18.69 -2.40
N ASN A 550 31.00 -18.55 -2.93
CA ASN A 550 29.78 -18.76 -2.17
C ASN A 550 29.58 -20.23 -1.78
N ILE A 551 29.90 -21.17 -2.66
CA ILE A 551 29.89 -22.60 -2.35
C ILE A 551 30.87 -22.92 -1.21
N LYS A 552 32.09 -22.39 -1.26
CA LYS A 552 33.10 -22.56 -0.19
C LYS A 552 32.61 -22.03 1.15
N LYS A 553 31.95 -20.87 1.18
CA LYS A 553 31.35 -20.32 2.41
C LYS A 553 30.24 -21.23 2.95
N ALA A 554 29.39 -21.76 2.07
CA ALA A 554 28.35 -22.70 2.45
C ALA A 554 28.91 -24.03 3.00
N GLU A 555 29.95 -24.60 2.34
CA GLU A 555 30.64 -25.79 2.84
C GLU A 555 31.22 -25.59 4.25
N LEU A 556 31.81 -24.44 4.54
CA LEU A 556 32.34 -24.10 5.86
C LEU A 556 31.22 -23.98 6.90
N ARG A 557 30.10 -23.38 6.55
CA ARG A 557 28.94 -23.23 7.44
C ARG A 557 28.34 -24.59 7.81
N GLU A 558 28.06 -25.43 6.83
CA GLU A 558 27.50 -26.76 7.05
C GLU A 558 28.50 -27.69 7.76
N GLY A 559 29.79 -27.60 7.45
CA GLY A 559 30.84 -28.33 8.16
C GLY A 559 30.99 -27.93 9.63
N SER A 560 30.82 -26.64 9.96
CA SER A 560 30.89 -26.16 11.35
C SER A 560 29.65 -26.56 12.18
N SER A 561 28.53 -26.79 11.56
CA SER A 561 27.31 -27.26 12.26
C SER A 561 27.35 -28.75 12.62
N MET A 562 28.37 -29.49 12.14
CA MET A 562 28.59 -30.92 12.45
C MET A 562 29.57 -31.13 13.60
N LEU A 563 30.27 -30.09 14.07
CA LEU A 563 31.15 -30.09 15.24
C LEU A 563 30.40 -29.55 16.47
#